data_6571905fc72f20d0c8dd7839d8239a31
#
_entry.id   6571905fc72f20d0c8dd7839d8239a31
#
_cell.length_a   1.000
_cell.length_b   1.000
_cell.length_c   1.000
_cell.angle_alpha   90.00
_cell.angle_beta   90.00
_cell.angle_gamma   90.00
#
_symmetry.space_group_name_H-M   'P 1'
#
loop_
_entity.id
_entity.type
_entity.pdbx_description
1 polymer ?
#
loop_
_entity_poly.entity_id
_entity_poly.type
_entity_poly.pdbx_seq_one_letter_code
_entity_poly.pdbx_strand_id
1 'polypeptide(L)'
;MSQKENNSKPKEQNEEQISPKKGHPVLLSRSYRFIAYLVMVSIEMAINISSGVLSAASKTIKKQYTMLDVEFGYFGLAQGIGRTFGSIFYTVMVNQISAKWLGGAFSIVKGFVLASFELTQSKWILIFLRGVIGFVHMPPSTYIPIWIDQYGLRKYKTVQMSFLQALVPVGKVLGFVLVNIFGEEKWKYAYDVEGLYLVFCGLFIVLSPIDYFNRKVILMADQERPTEYQQEKWKEVSVFNRRSSRAGSKTKQLWNDLYTVITNYEFEICNCAKALQNGTQSCIHFWCGDFMINRLGMDGTKKTLIYTMMNIAGPAFGFLISPIINKFFGSYETPHAPFVIMVLHLTTITFGLCATLINSIPVFIICMTLFFGLLSLCLAMTNGCLMISINKYLKGMCYSVGNITCMSITGALSPVIYGKFNDIFNPKGIKFAGMLSIMAINGCASFFLMELGRIKWKKEKMKKTEDKNEELVDKDNEEGKELEDK
;
A
#
# COMPACT_ATOMS: atom_id res chain seq x y z
N MET A 1 52.24 31.09 -63.54
CA MET A 1 51.44 29.87 -63.40
C MET A 1 51.26 29.61 -61.91
N SER A 2 50.16 30.02 -61.37
CA SER A 2 49.84 30.00 -59.93
C SER A 2 48.70 29.04 -59.69
N GLN A 3 48.98 27.95 -58.95
CA GLN A 3 47.99 26.98 -58.49
C GLN A 3 47.27 27.60 -57.26
N LYS A 4 45.96 27.78 -57.40
CA LYS A 4 45.07 28.11 -56.29
C LYS A 4 44.64 26.80 -55.61
N GLU A 5 45.13 26.55 -54.42
CA GLU A 5 44.58 25.54 -53.51
C GLU A 5 43.20 25.98 -53.04
N ASN A 6 42.21 25.11 -53.33
CA ASN A 6 40.84 25.23 -52.90
C ASN A 6 40.68 24.52 -51.57
N ASN A 7 40.78 25.28 -50.49
CA ASN A 7 40.52 24.83 -49.12
C ASN A 7 38.99 24.92 -48.87
N SER A 8 38.28 23.84 -49.15
CA SER A 8 36.85 23.67 -48.76
C SER A 8 36.80 23.24 -47.28
N LYS A 9 36.49 24.19 -46.42
CA LYS A 9 36.07 23.90 -45.05
C LYS A 9 34.80 23.08 -45.05
N PRO A 10 34.70 22.03 -44.17
CA PRO A 10 33.44 21.28 -44.01
C PRO A 10 32.38 22.22 -43.39
N LYS A 11 31.22 22.23 -44.00
CA LYS A 11 30.02 22.91 -43.47
C LYS A 11 29.69 22.29 -42.09
N GLU A 12 29.87 23.07 -41.04
CA GLU A 12 29.24 22.81 -39.75
C GLU A 12 27.73 22.71 -39.98
N GLN A 13 27.21 21.50 -39.91
CA GLN A 13 25.78 21.28 -39.81
C GLN A 13 25.35 21.93 -38.47
N ASN A 14 24.61 23.01 -38.59
CA ASN A 14 23.87 23.59 -37.50
C ASN A 14 22.99 22.49 -36.87
N GLU A 15 23.49 21.84 -35.84
CA GLU A 15 22.60 21.19 -34.89
C GLU A 15 21.73 22.30 -34.30
N GLU A 16 20.53 22.43 -34.84
CA GLU A 16 19.44 23.12 -34.14
C GLU A 16 19.32 22.49 -32.77
N GLN A 17 19.99 23.08 -31.82
CA GLN A 17 19.73 22.87 -30.38
C GLN A 17 18.26 23.27 -30.22
N ILE A 18 17.37 22.24 -30.25
CA ILE A 18 16.02 22.39 -29.74
C ILE A 18 16.18 22.66 -28.26
N SER A 19 16.38 23.93 -27.95
CA SER A 19 16.33 24.48 -26.61
C SER A 19 15.00 24.03 -26.01
N PRO A 20 14.99 23.23 -24.92
CA PRO A 20 13.75 22.96 -24.22
C PRO A 20 13.23 24.34 -23.80
N LYS A 21 12.00 24.69 -24.21
CA LYS A 21 11.32 25.89 -23.72
C LYS A 21 11.55 25.94 -22.22
N LYS A 22 12.32 26.91 -21.77
CA LYS A 22 12.62 27.17 -20.36
C LYS A 22 11.29 27.51 -19.67
N GLY A 23 10.54 26.48 -19.26
CA GLY A 23 9.63 26.64 -18.15
C GLY A 23 10.51 26.95 -16.94
N HIS A 24 10.37 28.15 -16.38
CA HIS A 24 11.04 28.51 -15.14
C HIS A 24 10.76 27.39 -14.13
N PRO A 25 11.78 26.84 -13.43
CA PRO A 25 11.55 25.87 -12.38
C PRO A 25 10.62 26.53 -11.37
N VAL A 26 9.38 26.01 -11.28
CA VAL A 26 8.43 26.47 -10.27
C VAL A 26 8.97 26.03 -8.92
N LEU A 27 9.50 26.98 -8.15
CA LEU A 27 9.98 26.78 -6.81
C LEU A 27 8.79 26.44 -5.92
N LEU A 28 8.56 25.13 -5.69
CA LEU A 28 7.48 24.66 -4.83
C LEU A 28 7.75 25.06 -3.38
N SER A 29 6.86 25.85 -2.80
CA SER A 29 6.93 26.24 -1.39
C SER A 29 6.96 25.02 -0.47
N ARG A 30 7.93 24.97 0.44
CA ARG A 30 8.07 23.88 1.43
C ARG A 30 6.84 23.80 2.34
N SER A 31 6.32 24.94 2.78
CA SER A 31 5.13 25.02 3.64
C SER A 31 3.89 24.48 2.93
N TYR A 32 3.70 24.81 1.66
CA TYR A 32 2.55 24.30 0.91
C TYR A 32 2.65 22.81 0.66
N ARG A 33 3.83 22.26 0.37
CA ARG A 33 4.05 20.79 0.27
C ARG A 33 3.72 20.09 1.58
N PHE A 34 4.09 20.69 2.72
CA PHE A 34 3.75 20.11 4.01
C PHE A 34 2.24 20.12 4.28
N ILE A 35 1.54 21.20 3.94
CA ILE A 35 0.06 21.27 4.04
C ILE A 35 -0.58 20.24 3.11
N ALA A 36 -0.13 20.15 1.85
CA ALA A 36 -0.62 19.14 0.90
C ALA A 36 -0.39 17.71 1.41
N TYR A 37 0.77 17.44 2.04
CA TYR A 37 1.02 16.17 2.70
C TYR A 37 0.03 15.88 3.81
N LEU A 38 -0.21 16.83 4.71
CA LEU A 38 -1.18 16.66 5.81
C LEU A 38 -2.60 16.38 5.28
N VAL A 39 -3.03 17.10 4.24
CA VAL A 39 -4.33 16.87 3.61
C VAL A 39 -4.40 15.49 2.97
N MET A 40 -3.37 15.06 2.24
CA MET A 40 -3.31 13.73 1.63
C MET A 40 -3.40 12.61 2.67
N VAL A 41 -2.61 12.73 3.74
CA VAL A 41 -2.58 11.74 4.80
C VAL A 41 -3.88 11.71 5.59
N SER A 42 -4.52 12.87 5.79
CA SER A 42 -5.84 12.95 6.43
C SER A 42 -6.95 12.35 5.57
N ILE A 43 -6.84 12.43 4.24
CA ILE A 43 -7.74 11.71 3.32
C ILE A 43 -7.59 10.20 3.54
N GLU A 44 -6.36 9.66 3.61
CA GLU A 44 -6.16 8.23 3.84
C GLU A 44 -6.76 7.77 5.17
N MET A 45 -6.62 8.58 6.22
CA MET A 45 -7.28 8.32 7.49
C MET A 45 -8.81 8.33 7.33
N ALA A 46 -9.35 9.39 6.71
CA ALA A 46 -10.80 9.58 6.57
C ALA A 46 -11.45 8.46 5.73
N ILE A 47 -10.86 8.06 4.62
CA ILE A 47 -11.44 7.00 3.77
C ILE A 47 -11.55 5.63 4.47
N ASN A 48 -10.92 5.45 5.63
CA ASN A 48 -11.03 4.24 6.45
C ASN A 48 -12.08 4.34 7.57
N ILE A 49 -12.64 5.53 7.86
CA ILE A 49 -13.68 5.74 8.90
C ILE A 49 -14.90 4.85 8.64
N SER A 50 -15.39 4.80 7.41
CA SER A 50 -16.56 4.00 7.04
C SER A 50 -16.41 2.50 7.33
N SER A 51 -15.20 1.99 7.33
CA SER A 51 -14.95 0.59 7.73
C SER A 51 -15.10 0.39 9.23
N GLY A 52 -14.70 1.38 10.03
CA GLY A 52 -14.89 1.39 11.47
C GLY A 52 -16.36 1.53 11.87
N VAL A 53 -17.09 2.43 11.22
CA VAL A 53 -18.55 2.63 11.44
C VAL A 53 -19.31 1.32 11.21
N LEU A 54 -19.05 0.63 10.09
CA LEU A 54 -19.70 -0.64 9.76
C LEU A 54 -19.46 -1.69 10.84
N SER A 55 -18.23 -1.82 11.32
CA SER A 55 -17.88 -2.78 12.36
C SER A 55 -18.49 -2.41 13.72
N ALA A 56 -18.53 -1.12 14.06
CA ALA A 56 -19.08 -0.64 15.33
C ALA A 56 -20.61 -0.84 15.39
N ALA A 57 -21.34 -0.49 14.34
CA ALA A 57 -22.79 -0.57 14.25
C ALA A 57 -23.31 -1.90 13.71
N SER A 58 -22.48 -2.93 13.58
CA SER A 58 -22.83 -4.20 12.94
C SER A 58 -24.12 -4.84 13.48
N LYS A 59 -24.28 -4.88 14.80
CA LYS A 59 -25.46 -5.46 15.47
C LYS A 59 -26.72 -4.66 15.13
N THR A 60 -26.65 -3.35 15.19
CA THR A 60 -27.77 -2.44 14.90
C THR A 60 -28.18 -2.48 13.44
N ILE A 61 -27.21 -2.51 12.51
CA ILE A 61 -27.45 -2.64 11.07
C ILE A 61 -28.16 -3.96 10.78
N LYS A 62 -27.66 -5.10 11.31
CA LYS A 62 -28.28 -6.40 11.14
C LYS A 62 -29.74 -6.42 11.64
N LYS A 63 -29.99 -5.80 12.79
CA LYS A 63 -31.34 -5.70 13.35
C LYS A 63 -32.26 -4.78 12.50
N GLN A 64 -31.78 -3.62 12.10
CA GLN A 64 -32.55 -2.61 11.35
C GLN A 64 -32.99 -3.12 9.98
N TYR A 65 -32.14 -3.87 9.29
CA TYR A 65 -32.38 -4.37 7.93
C TYR A 65 -32.73 -5.87 7.87
N THR A 66 -32.96 -6.51 9.05
CA THR A 66 -33.24 -7.95 9.16
C THR A 66 -32.26 -8.81 8.34
N MET A 67 -30.96 -8.60 8.58
CA MET A 67 -29.89 -9.27 7.83
C MET A 67 -29.37 -10.50 8.57
N LEU A 68 -29.12 -11.57 7.82
CA LEU A 68 -28.32 -12.70 8.27
C LEU A 68 -26.83 -12.33 8.34
N ASP A 69 -26.03 -13.08 9.10
CA ASP A 69 -24.59 -12.83 9.21
C ASP A 69 -23.87 -12.93 7.86
N VAL A 70 -24.28 -13.88 7.03
CA VAL A 70 -23.80 -14.01 5.64
C VAL A 70 -24.12 -12.77 4.81
N GLU A 71 -25.36 -12.22 4.92
CA GLU A 71 -25.75 -11.01 4.18
C GLU A 71 -24.96 -9.78 4.65
N PHE A 72 -24.67 -9.68 5.95
CA PHE A 72 -23.78 -8.67 6.47
C PHE A 72 -22.34 -8.83 5.93
N GLY A 73 -21.88 -10.07 5.75
CA GLY A 73 -20.62 -10.39 5.10
C GLY A 73 -20.52 -9.85 3.66
N TYR A 74 -21.63 -9.72 2.95
CA TYR A 74 -21.67 -9.16 1.59
C TYR A 74 -21.26 -7.68 1.53
N PHE A 75 -21.34 -6.92 2.63
CA PHE A 75 -20.74 -5.58 2.68
C PHE A 75 -19.22 -5.59 2.49
N GLY A 76 -18.54 -6.56 3.12
CA GLY A 76 -17.12 -6.75 2.95
C GLY A 76 -16.75 -7.22 1.55
N LEU A 77 -17.51 -8.18 1.03
CA LEU A 77 -17.34 -8.71 -0.33
C LEU A 77 -17.52 -7.62 -1.39
N ALA A 78 -18.63 -6.87 -1.34
CA ALA A 78 -18.93 -5.79 -2.27
C ALA A 78 -17.83 -4.72 -2.25
N GLN A 79 -17.36 -4.33 -1.07
CA GLN A 79 -16.25 -3.39 -0.94
C GLN A 79 -14.96 -3.94 -1.54
N GLY A 80 -14.65 -5.22 -1.33
CA GLY A 80 -13.48 -5.89 -1.91
C GLY A 80 -13.52 -5.90 -3.44
N ILE A 81 -14.67 -6.29 -4.02
CA ILE A 81 -14.90 -6.24 -5.46
C ILE A 81 -14.77 -4.82 -6.01
N GLY A 82 -15.39 -3.84 -5.34
CA GLY A 82 -15.28 -2.44 -5.71
C GLY A 82 -13.83 -1.95 -5.71
N ARG A 83 -13.05 -2.28 -4.70
CA ARG A 83 -11.62 -1.95 -4.62
C ARG A 83 -10.81 -2.56 -5.77
N THR A 84 -11.13 -3.79 -6.16
CA THR A 84 -10.50 -4.45 -7.30
C THR A 84 -10.71 -3.66 -8.59
N PHE A 85 -11.96 -3.35 -8.92
CA PHE A 85 -12.28 -2.55 -10.09
C PHE A 85 -11.69 -1.14 -10.02
N GLY A 86 -11.68 -0.51 -8.84
CA GLY A 86 -11.05 0.79 -8.61
C GLY A 86 -9.54 0.77 -8.85
N SER A 87 -8.86 -0.31 -8.45
CA SER A 87 -7.43 -0.50 -8.70
C SER A 87 -7.12 -0.69 -10.18
N ILE A 88 -7.93 -1.48 -10.90
CA ILE A 88 -7.81 -1.66 -12.35
C ILE A 88 -8.03 -0.31 -13.05
N PHE A 89 -9.10 0.40 -12.69
CA PHE A 89 -9.40 1.73 -13.22
C PHE A 89 -8.23 2.70 -13.00
N TYR A 90 -7.67 2.75 -11.78
CA TYR A 90 -6.52 3.58 -11.49
C TYR A 90 -5.32 3.24 -12.37
N THR A 91 -5.01 1.95 -12.53
CA THR A 91 -3.88 1.48 -13.35
C THR A 91 -3.97 1.97 -14.80
N VAL A 92 -5.17 1.92 -15.37
CA VAL A 92 -5.42 2.39 -16.76
C VAL A 92 -5.38 3.92 -16.85
N MET A 93 -6.01 4.61 -15.91
CA MET A 93 -6.25 6.05 -15.98
C MET A 93 -5.09 6.91 -15.46
N VAL A 94 -4.21 6.34 -14.65
CA VAL A 94 -3.13 7.07 -13.97
C VAL A 94 -2.17 7.80 -14.93
N ASN A 95 -2.04 7.32 -16.17
CA ASN A 95 -1.24 7.96 -17.22
C ASN A 95 -2.03 8.93 -18.11
N GLN A 96 -3.36 8.90 -18.03
CA GLN A 96 -4.26 9.68 -18.89
C GLN A 96 -4.87 10.88 -18.14
N ILE A 97 -5.22 10.68 -16.88
CA ILE A 97 -5.87 11.69 -16.02
C ILE A 97 -4.81 12.28 -15.09
N SER A 98 -4.88 13.60 -14.86
CA SER A 98 -3.97 14.21 -13.90
C SER A 98 -4.24 13.66 -12.48
N ALA A 99 -3.15 13.48 -11.73
CA ALA A 99 -3.19 12.96 -10.38
C ALA A 99 -4.10 13.79 -9.43
N LYS A 100 -4.25 15.07 -9.71
CA LYS A 100 -5.15 15.99 -9.03
C LYS A 100 -6.61 15.52 -9.06
N TRP A 101 -7.08 15.07 -10.23
CA TRP A 101 -8.43 14.53 -10.37
C TRP A 101 -8.58 13.14 -9.75
N LEU A 102 -7.55 12.29 -9.87
CA LEU A 102 -7.57 10.96 -9.26
C LEU A 102 -7.61 11.02 -7.71
N GLY A 103 -6.92 11.98 -7.09
CA GLY A 103 -6.96 12.16 -5.65
C GLY A 103 -8.16 12.98 -5.18
N GLY A 104 -8.34 14.18 -5.75
CA GLY A 104 -9.32 15.15 -5.26
C GLY A 104 -10.77 14.84 -5.67
N ALA A 105 -11.03 14.65 -6.98
CA ALA A 105 -12.40 14.41 -7.43
C ALA A 105 -12.97 13.09 -6.91
N PHE A 106 -12.16 12.02 -6.84
CA PHE A 106 -12.62 10.74 -6.28
C PHE A 106 -12.91 10.83 -4.77
N SER A 107 -12.19 11.68 -4.03
CA SER A 107 -12.53 11.96 -2.61
C SER A 107 -13.88 12.68 -2.49
N ILE A 108 -14.16 13.65 -3.36
CA ILE A 108 -15.46 14.34 -3.40
C ILE A 108 -16.58 13.37 -3.73
N VAL A 109 -16.40 12.55 -4.79
CA VAL A 109 -17.41 11.55 -5.18
C VAL A 109 -17.67 10.57 -4.03
N LYS A 110 -16.63 10.12 -3.32
CA LYS A 110 -16.80 9.26 -2.14
C LYS A 110 -17.66 9.95 -1.08
N GLY A 111 -17.44 11.24 -0.83
CA GLY A 111 -18.25 11.99 0.12
C GLY A 111 -19.74 11.98 -0.22
N PHE A 112 -20.09 12.20 -1.48
CA PHE A 112 -21.50 12.13 -1.93
C PHE A 112 -22.07 10.71 -1.86
N VAL A 113 -21.29 9.68 -2.18
CA VAL A 113 -21.74 8.29 -2.05
C VAL A 113 -22.02 7.93 -0.58
N LEU A 114 -21.22 8.43 0.36
CA LEU A 114 -21.46 8.24 1.80
C LEU A 114 -22.77 8.89 2.24
N ALA A 115 -23.03 10.14 1.83
CA ALA A 115 -24.29 10.82 2.12
C ALA A 115 -25.51 10.08 1.53
N SER A 116 -25.35 9.32 0.45
CA SER A 116 -26.44 8.53 -0.14
C SER A 116 -26.92 7.37 0.74
N PHE A 117 -26.15 6.99 1.77
CA PHE A 117 -26.60 5.98 2.76
C PHE A 117 -27.79 6.46 3.59
N GLU A 118 -27.91 7.76 3.84
CA GLU A 118 -29.04 8.35 4.57
C GLU A 118 -30.36 8.10 3.83
N LEU A 119 -30.34 8.23 2.50
CA LEU A 119 -31.52 8.15 1.64
C LEU A 119 -32.04 6.73 1.43
N THR A 120 -31.28 5.70 1.83
CA THR A 120 -31.56 4.32 1.48
C THR A 120 -32.09 3.50 2.65
N GLN A 121 -33.17 2.74 2.40
CA GLN A 121 -33.75 1.78 3.35
C GLN A 121 -33.60 0.32 2.87
N SER A 122 -33.12 0.08 1.65
CA SER A 122 -32.93 -1.26 1.11
C SER A 122 -31.55 -1.80 1.41
N LYS A 123 -31.46 -3.02 1.98
CA LYS A 123 -30.19 -3.70 2.25
C LYS A 123 -29.36 -3.92 1.00
N TRP A 124 -29.97 -4.23 -0.14
CA TRP A 124 -29.27 -4.49 -1.39
C TRP A 124 -28.64 -3.24 -2.00
N ILE A 125 -29.35 -2.11 -1.89
CA ILE A 125 -28.80 -0.81 -2.32
C ILE A 125 -27.63 -0.40 -1.42
N LEU A 126 -27.72 -0.64 -0.11
CA LEU A 126 -26.59 -0.38 0.81
C LEU A 126 -25.37 -1.22 0.45
N ILE A 127 -25.55 -2.51 0.14
CA ILE A 127 -24.47 -3.41 -0.30
C ILE A 127 -23.86 -2.90 -1.61
N PHE A 128 -24.68 -2.48 -2.58
CA PHE A 128 -24.22 -1.90 -3.83
C PHE A 128 -23.42 -0.60 -3.60
N LEU A 129 -23.96 0.33 -2.81
CA LEU A 129 -23.25 1.58 -2.43
C LEU A 129 -21.90 1.28 -1.76
N ARG A 130 -21.83 0.20 -0.98
CA ARG A 130 -20.58 -0.23 -0.38
C ARG A 130 -19.55 -0.67 -1.43
N GLY A 131 -20.00 -1.31 -2.49
CA GLY A 131 -19.18 -1.62 -3.66
C GLY A 131 -18.66 -0.36 -4.35
N VAL A 132 -19.52 0.64 -4.55
CA VAL A 132 -19.14 1.94 -5.11
C VAL A 132 -18.13 2.66 -4.20
N ILE A 133 -18.32 2.66 -2.87
CA ILE A 133 -17.33 3.18 -1.92
C ILE A 133 -15.98 2.48 -2.10
N GLY A 134 -15.96 1.15 -2.27
CA GLY A 134 -14.76 0.41 -2.55
C GLY A 134 -14.05 0.89 -3.82
N PHE A 135 -14.81 1.11 -4.90
CA PHE A 135 -14.27 1.60 -6.16
C PHE A 135 -13.64 2.99 -6.04
N VAL A 136 -14.36 3.95 -5.48
CA VAL A 136 -13.89 5.34 -5.35
C VAL A 136 -12.80 5.54 -4.29
N HIS A 137 -12.63 4.56 -3.39
CA HIS A 137 -11.57 4.56 -2.39
C HIS A 137 -10.17 4.39 -3.01
N MET A 138 -10.05 3.58 -4.08
CA MET A 138 -8.75 3.14 -4.57
C MET A 138 -7.92 4.22 -5.27
N PRO A 139 -8.47 5.12 -6.10
CA PRO A 139 -7.66 6.15 -6.75
C PRO A 139 -6.91 7.07 -5.77
N PRO A 140 -7.52 7.68 -4.74
CA PRO A 140 -6.76 8.46 -3.76
C PRO A 140 -5.78 7.62 -2.95
N SER A 141 -6.20 6.46 -2.44
CA SER A 141 -5.35 5.60 -1.61
C SER A 141 -4.11 5.09 -2.35
N THR A 142 -4.22 4.80 -3.65
CA THR A 142 -3.07 4.38 -4.47
C THR A 142 -2.18 5.57 -4.85
N TYR A 143 -2.75 6.75 -5.03
CA TYR A 143 -2.00 7.94 -5.42
C TYR A 143 -1.16 8.53 -4.27
N ILE A 144 -1.67 8.52 -3.04
CA ILE A 144 -1.00 9.15 -1.89
C ILE A 144 0.43 8.63 -1.66
N PRO A 145 0.71 7.31 -1.63
CA PRO A 145 2.07 6.80 -1.52
C PRO A 145 2.99 7.25 -2.66
N ILE A 146 2.46 7.32 -3.89
CA ILE A 146 3.20 7.78 -5.06
C ILE A 146 3.54 9.27 -4.92
N TRP A 147 2.60 10.07 -4.42
CA TRP A 147 2.82 11.49 -4.14
C TRP A 147 3.93 11.68 -3.09
N ILE A 148 3.91 10.92 -2.01
CA ILE A 148 4.96 10.98 -0.98
C ILE A 148 6.33 10.61 -1.58
N ASP A 149 6.41 9.61 -2.44
CA ASP A 149 7.67 9.26 -3.11
C ASP A 149 8.20 10.38 -4.02
N GLN A 150 7.32 11.13 -4.68
CA GLN A 150 7.68 12.19 -5.60
C GLN A 150 7.98 13.54 -4.91
N TYR A 151 7.10 13.96 -4.00
CA TYR A 151 7.09 15.30 -3.39
C TYR A 151 7.49 15.33 -1.92
N GLY A 152 7.54 14.18 -1.27
CA GLY A 152 7.94 14.07 0.13
C GLY A 152 9.38 14.55 0.37
N LEU A 153 9.65 15.02 1.59
CA LEU A 153 10.98 15.43 2.00
C LEU A 153 11.91 14.22 1.99
N ARG A 154 12.97 14.25 1.18
CA ARG A 154 13.86 13.11 0.91
C ARG A 154 14.38 12.44 2.19
N LYS A 155 14.79 13.25 3.17
CA LYS A 155 15.29 12.76 4.47
C LYS A 155 14.23 12.03 5.30
N TYR A 156 12.94 12.36 5.10
CA TYR A 156 11.83 11.88 5.92
C TYR A 156 10.83 11.00 5.16
N LYS A 157 11.11 10.60 3.91
CA LYS A 157 10.18 9.80 3.09
C LYS A 157 9.71 8.53 3.79
N THR A 158 10.63 7.79 4.41
CA THR A 158 10.29 6.56 5.15
C THR A 158 9.36 6.86 6.32
N VAL A 159 9.64 7.93 7.07
CA VAL A 159 8.80 8.37 8.19
C VAL A 159 7.42 8.78 7.69
N GLN A 160 7.34 9.51 6.58
CA GLN A 160 6.09 9.93 5.96
C GLN A 160 5.24 8.74 5.50
N MET A 161 5.87 7.73 4.90
CA MET A 161 5.20 6.49 4.50
C MET A 161 4.73 5.66 5.71
N SER A 162 5.54 5.55 6.75
CA SER A 162 5.16 4.85 7.98
C SER A 162 4.01 5.54 8.69
N PHE A 163 4.03 6.89 8.73
CA PHE A 163 2.94 7.67 9.30
C PHE A 163 1.63 7.48 8.53
N LEU A 164 1.69 7.47 7.19
CA LEU A 164 0.55 7.15 6.34
C LEU A 164 -0.09 5.80 6.71
N GLN A 165 0.72 4.76 6.86
CA GLN A 165 0.25 3.42 7.22
C GLN A 165 -0.33 3.37 8.64
N ALA A 166 0.24 4.12 9.57
CA ALA A 166 -0.25 4.20 10.95
C ALA A 166 -1.63 4.87 11.06
N LEU A 167 -1.99 5.75 10.12
CA LEU A 167 -3.28 6.43 10.13
C LEU A 167 -4.45 5.59 9.60
N VAL A 168 -4.20 4.51 8.87
CA VAL A 168 -5.25 3.60 8.41
C VAL A 168 -6.06 3.00 9.58
N PRO A 169 -5.43 2.37 10.59
CA PRO A 169 -6.16 1.92 11.77
C PRO A 169 -6.77 3.05 12.60
N VAL A 170 -6.12 4.22 12.66
CA VAL A 170 -6.69 5.40 13.35
C VAL A 170 -8.01 5.82 12.72
N GLY A 171 -8.11 5.82 11.39
CA GLY A 171 -9.37 6.08 10.69
C GLY A 171 -10.48 5.12 11.12
N LYS A 172 -10.19 3.81 11.21
CA LYS A 172 -11.18 2.82 11.67
C LYS A 172 -11.62 3.09 13.12
N VAL A 173 -10.68 3.45 13.99
CA VAL A 173 -10.97 3.81 15.39
C VAL A 173 -11.88 5.04 15.45
N LEU A 174 -11.62 6.07 14.64
CA LEU A 174 -12.49 7.25 14.56
C LEU A 174 -13.93 6.86 14.16
N GLY A 175 -14.10 5.87 13.27
CA GLY A 175 -15.42 5.32 12.95
C GLY A 175 -16.14 4.76 14.17
N PHE A 176 -15.45 3.99 15.02
CA PHE A 176 -16.02 3.50 16.29
C PHE A 176 -16.39 4.65 17.23
N VAL A 177 -15.50 5.64 17.36
CA VAL A 177 -15.74 6.82 18.22
C VAL A 177 -16.96 7.62 17.75
N LEU A 178 -17.08 7.87 16.46
CA LEU A 178 -18.23 8.59 15.90
C LEU A 178 -19.56 7.85 16.16
N VAL A 179 -19.58 6.53 15.98
CA VAL A 179 -20.78 5.72 16.30
C VAL A 179 -21.13 5.81 17.80
N ASN A 180 -20.14 5.84 18.69
CA ASN A 180 -20.40 6.02 20.12
C ASN A 180 -20.93 7.42 20.45
N ILE A 181 -20.43 8.46 19.78
CA ILE A 181 -20.89 9.86 20.00
C ILE A 181 -22.32 10.04 19.53
N PHE A 182 -22.68 9.56 18.35
CA PHE A 182 -24.02 9.71 17.79
C PHE A 182 -25.02 8.68 18.31
N GLY A 183 -24.54 7.58 18.87
CA GLY A 183 -25.33 6.40 19.24
C GLY A 183 -25.47 5.41 18.07
N GLU A 184 -25.53 4.12 18.41
CA GLU A 184 -25.58 3.03 17.40
C GLU A 184 -26.78 3.13 16.46
N GLU A 185 -27.89 3.71 16.89
CA GLU A 185 -29.12 3.89 16.06
C GLU A 185 -28.91 4.94 14.96
N LYS A 186 -28.06 5.94 15.23
CA LYS A 186 -27.76 7.06 14.33
C LYS A 186 -26.42 6.88 13.61
N TRP A 187 -25.99 5.64 13.39
CA TRP A 187 -24.71 5.32 12.77
C TRP A 187 -24.48 5.98 11.40
N LYS A 188 -25.55 6.33 10.66
CA LYS A 188 -25.46 7.00 9.36
C LYS A 188 -24.84 8.39 9.45
N TYR A 189 -25.05 9.13 10.54
CA TYR A 189 -24.44 10.45 10.72
C TYR A 189 -22.91 10.40 10.76
N ALA A 190 -22.34 9.27 11.17
CA ALA A 190 -20.90 9.08 11.10
C ALA A 190 -20.39 9.04 9.66
N TYR A 191 -21.20 8.54 8.71
CA TYR A 191 -20.89 8.60 7.28
C TYR A 191 -21.02 9.99 6.69
N ASP A 192 -21.99 10.79 7.17
CA ASP A 192 -22.16 12.17 6.73
C ASP A 192 -20.98 13.04 7.16
N VAL A 193 -20.48 12.86 8.38
CA VAL A 193 -19.27 13.55 8.88
C VAL A 193 -18.04 13.14 8.03
N GLU A 194 -17.83 11.84 7.77
CA GLU A 194 -16.78 11.39 6.89
C GLU A 194 -16.91 12.01 5.49
N GLY A 195 -18.13 11.97 4.94
CA GLY A 195 -18.44 12.48 3.61
C GLY A 195 -18.13 13.96 3.47
N LEU A 196 -18.62 14.79 4.41
CA LEU A 196 -18.37 16.23 4.44
C LEU A 196 -16.87 16.53 4.51
N TYR A 197 -16.14 15.84 5.38
CA TYR A 197 -14.70 16.00 5.50
C TYR A 197 -13.95 15.66 4.20
N LEU A 198 -14.33 14.56 3.53
CA LEU A 198 -13.72 14.15 2.26
C LEU A 198 -14.01 15.14 1.13
N VAL A 199 -15.22 15.73 1.09
CA VAL A 199 -15.54 16.80 0.14
C VAL A 199 -14.64 18.01 0.37
N PHE A 200 -14.44 18.41 1.61
CA PHE A 200 -13.56 19.54 1.95
C PHE A 200 -12.11 19.30 1.53
N CYS A 201 -11.54 18.15 1.88
CA CYS A 201 -10.17 17.78 1.50
C CYS A 201 -10.03 17.61 -0.02
N GLY A 202 -11.03 17.01 -0.66
CA GLY A 202 -11.05 16.84 -2.12
C GLY A 202 -11.10 18.19 -2.85
N LEU A 203 -11.89 19.13 -2.39
CA LEU A 203 -11.93 20.51 -2.93
C LEU A 203 -10.58 21.20 -2.76
N PHE A 204 -9.93 21.07 -1.60
CA PHE A 204 -8.58 21.60 -1.40
C PHE A 204 -7.61 21.09 -2.48
N ILE A 205 -7.60 19.79 -2.77
CA ILE A 205 -6.73 19.21 -3.80
C ILE A 205 -7.10 19.75 -5.20
N VAL A 206 -8.40 19.77 -5.53
CA VAL A 206 -8.88 20.23 -6.84
C VAL A 206 -8.59 21.72 -7.07
N LEU A 207 -8.64 22.55 -6.06
CA LEU A 207 -8.33 23.97 -6.16
C LEU A 207 -6.83 24.27 -6.07
N SER A 208 -6.02 23.34 -5.57
CA SER A 208 -4.56 23.51 -5.45
C SER A 208 -3.88 23.67 -6.82
N PRO A 209 -2.73 24.37 -6.89
CA PRO A 209 -1.97 24.48 -8.13
C PRO A 209 -1.55 23.11 -8.69
N ILE A 210 -1.62 22.94 -10.00
CA ILE A 210 -1.36 21.65 -10.67
C ILE A 210 0.09 21.18 -10.48
N ASP A 211 1.02 22.10 -10.26
CA ASP A 211 2.45 21.81 -10.13
C ASP A 211 2.77 20.94 -8.91
N TYR A 212 1.95 21.02 -7.86
CA TYR A 212 2.09 20.20 -6.65
C TYR A 212 1.53 18.77 -6.81
N PHE A 213 0.85 18.49 -7.92
CA PHE A 213 0.18 17.21 -8.18
C PHE A 213 0.48 16.66 -9.57
N ASN A 214 1.41 17.29 -10.32
CA ASN A 214 1.76 16.84 -11.65
C ASN A 214 2.93 15.84 -11.57
N ARG A 215 2.86 14.77 -12.37
CA ARG A 215 3.92 13.76 -12.48
C ARG A 215 5.19 14.21 -13.21
N LYS A 216 5.19 15.40 -13.81
CA LYS A 216 6.39 15.92 -14.46
C LYS A 216 7.46 16.18 -13.39
N VAL A 217 8.65 15.67 -13.62
CA VAL A 217 9.81 15.87 -12.75
C VAL A 217 10.03 17.38 -12.58
N ILE A 218 9.74 17.88 -11.39
CA ILE A 218 10.00 19.25 -11.01
C ILE A 218 11.27 19.23 -10.17
N LEU A 219 12.23 20.06 -10.54
CA LEU A 219 13.41 20.33 -9.73
C LEU A 219 12.96 21.05 -8.46
N MET A 220 13.09 20.38 -7.34
CA MET A 220 12.76 20.97 -6.04
C MET A 220 13.97 21.77 -5.54
N ALA A 221 13.70 22.96 -4.99
CA ALA A 221 14.74 23.87 -4.48
C ALA A 221 15.64 23.27 -3.38
N ASP A 222 15.18 22.21 -2.72
CA ASP A 222 15.92 21.51 -1.66
C ASP A 222 16.80 20.37 -2.20
N GLN A 223 16.84 20.15 -3.49
CA GLN A 223 17.72 19.14 -4.07
C GLN A 223 19.05 19.81 -4.40
N GLU A 224 20.08 19.43 -3.67
CA GLU A 224 21.44 19.62 -4.11
C GLU A 224 21.61 19.17 -5.56
N ARG A 225 22.57 19.77 -6.29
CA ARG A 225 22.80 19.44 -7.71
C ARG A 225 22.64 17.95 -7.94
N PRO A 226 21.89 17.55 -8.99
CA PRO A 226 21.63 16.15 -9.23
C PRO A 226 22.93 15.37 -9.30
N THR A 227 23.07 14.35 -8.46
CA THR A 227 24.18 13.41 -8.54
C THR A 227 24.21 12.76 -9.93
N GLU A 228 25.35 12.29 -10.41
CA GLU A 228 25.47 11.57 -11.70
C GLU A 228 24.39 10.48 -11.85
N TYR A 229 24.10 9.76 -10.78
CA TYR A 229 23.02 8.79 -10.70
C TYR A 229 21.62 9.39 -11.00
N GLN A 230 21.37 10.64 -10.60
CA GLN A 230 20.07 11.29 -10.91
C GLN A 230 20.03 11.79 -12.35
N GLN A 231 21.17 12.21 -12.91
CA GLN A 231 21.26 12.59 -14.32
C GLN A 231 21.08 11.39 -15.25
N GLU A 232 21.64 10.22 -14.91
CA GLU A 232 21.36 8.96 -15.64
C GLU A 232 19.90 8.57 -15.55
N LYS A 233 19.30 8.66 -14.38
CA LYS A 233 17.86 8.40 -14.18
C LYS A 233 16.99 9.32 -15.06
N TRP A 234 17.40 10.56 -15.26
CA TRP A 234 16.66 11.49 -16.14
C TRP A 234 16.86 11.19 -17.61
N LYS A 235 18.07 10.78 -18.01
CA LYS A 235 18.32 10.30 -19.37
C LYS A 235 17.47 9.05 -19.66
N GLU A 236 17.40 8.08 -18.74
CA GLU A 236 16.55 6.90 -18.88
C GLU A 236 15.06 7.25 -19.00
N VAL A 237 14.53 8.18 -18.15
CA VAL A 237 13.14 8.64 -18.23
C VAL A 237 12.87 9.32 -19.58
N SER A 238 13.80 10.12 -20.09
CA SER A 238 13.66 10.77 -21.39
C SER A 238 13.68 9.77 -22.54
N VAL A 239 14.51 8.72 -22.47
CA VAL A 239 14.56 7.63 -23.45
C VAL A 239 13.29 6.78 -23.40
N PHE A 240 12.78 6.50 -22.20
CA PHE A 240 11.51 5.77 -22.01
C PHE A 240 10.34 6.56 -22.61
N ASN A 241 10.24 7.86 -22.35
CA ASN A 241 9.20 8.72 -22.92
C ASN A 241 9.29 8.80 -24.45
N ARG A 242 10.51 8.80 -25.04
CA ARG A 242 10.71 8.74 -26.50
C ARG A 242 10.32 7.37 -27.07
N ARG A 243 10.60 6.26 -26.37
CA ARG A 243 10.15 4.91 -26.78
C ARG A 243 8.64 4.79 -26.70
N SER A 244 8.01 5.33 -25.66
CA SER A 244 6.56 5.34 -25.48
C SER A 244 5.83 6.10 -26.60
N SER A 245 6.42 7.18 -27.13
CA SER A 245 5.82 7.93 -28.26
C SER A 245 6.02 7.26 -29.61
N ARG A 246 6.99 6.32 -29.74
CA ARG A 246 7.25 5.56 -30.97
C ARG A 246 6.61 4.16 -31.01
N ALA A 247 6.23 3.62 -29.87
CA ALA A 247 5.59 2.30 -29.78
C ALA A 247 4.11 2.41 -30.18
N GLY A 248 3.70 1.54 -31.08
CA GLY A 248 2.30 1.38 -31.47
C GLY A 248 1.37 1.21 -30.29
N SER A 249 0.09 1.35 -30.50
CA SER A 249 -1.03 1.36 -29.55
C SER A 249 -0.65 1.33 -28.06
N LYS A 250 -0.92 2.39 -27.34
CA LYS A 250 -0.71 2.52 -25.87
C LYS A 250 -1.23 1.29 -25.10
N THR A 251 -2.24 0.64 -25.64
CA THR A 251 -2.84 -0.58 -25.10
C THR A 251 -1.87 -1.77 -25.13
N LYS A 252 -1.12 -1.96 -26.23
CA LYS A 252 -0.16 -3.05 -26.36
C LYS A 252 1.01 -2.88 -25.38
N GLN A 253 1.45 -1.65 -25.14
CA GLN A 253 2.48 -1.37 -24.16
C GLN A 253 1.97 -1.66 -22.74
N LEU A 254 0.74 -1.25 -22.38
CA LEU A 254 0.13 -1.54 -21.09
C LEU A 254 0.07 -3.05 -20.82
N TRP A 255 -0.31 -3.85 -21.84
CA TRP A 255 -0.34 -5.30 -21.74
C TRP A 255 1.04 -5.92 -21.56
N ASN A 256 2.05 -5.44 -22.25
CA ASN A 256 3.42 -5.91 -22.10
C ASN A 256 3.98 -5.58 -20.71
N ASP A 257 3.69 -4.37 -20.21
CA ASP A 257 4.11 -3.94 -18.87
C ASP A 257 3.42 -4.78 -17.79
N LEU A 258 2.11 -5.02 -17.94
CA LEU A 258 1.34 -5.89 -17.05
C LEU A 258 1.86 -7.33 -17.08
N TYR A 259 2.12 -7.87 -18.27
CA TYR A 259 2.69 -9.19 -18.44
C TYR A 259 4.06 -9.31 -17.75
N THR A 260 4.91 -8.31 -17.90
CA THR A 260 6.23 -8.25 -17.24
C THR A 260 6.12 -8.26 -15.71
N VAL A 261 5.13 -7.58 -15.14
CA VAL A 261 4.87 -7.57 -13.69
C VAL A 261 4.40 -8.94 -13.22
N ILE A 262 3.38 -9.52 -13.87
CA ILE A 262 2.76 -10.78 -13.45
C ILE A 262 3.71 -11.99 -13.66
N THR A 263 4.58 -11.95 -14.66
CA THR A 263 5.54 -13.04 -14.91
C THR A 263 6.79 -12.96 -14.05
N ASN A 264 6.97 -11.89 -13.28
CA ASN A 264 8.11 -11.77 -12.38
C ASN A 264 7.90 -12.63 -11.12
N TYR A 265 8.64 -13.75 -11.05
CA TYR A 265 8.50 -14.74 -9.98
C TYR A 265 8.77 -14.17 -8.56
N GLU A 266 9.78 -13.30 -8.40
CA GLU A 266 10.04 -12.64 -7.11
C GLU A 266 8.91 -11.75 -6.67
N PHE A 267 8.33 -11.02 -7.62
CA PHE A 267 7.19 -10.16 -7.37
C PHE A 267 5.98 -10.99 -6.91
N GLU A 268 5.64 -12.06 -7.63
CA GLU A 268 4.47 -12.89 -7.32
C GLU A 268 4.58 -13.56 -5.95
N ILE A 269 5.74 -14.09 -5.58
CA ILE A 269 5.95 -14.67 -4.24
C ILE A 269 5.78 -13.62 -3.15
N CYS A 270 6.39 -12.44 -3.33
CA CYS A 270 6.25 -11.34 -2.38
C CYS A 270 4.81 -10.84 -2.28
N ASN A 271 4.11 -10.80 -3.43
CA ASN A 271 2.73 -10.41 -3.54
C ASN A 271 1.80 -11.39 -2.81
N CYS A 272 2.01 -12.69 -2.97
CA CYS A 272 1.28 -13.74 -2.23
C CYS A 272 1.47 -13.62 -0.71
N ALA A 273 2.70 -13.42 -0.25
CA ALA A 273 2.98 -13.21 1.17
C ALA A 273 2.24 -11.98 1.71
N LYS A 274 2.34 -10.85 1.02
CA LYS A 274 1.63 -9.62 1.34
C LYS A 274 0.11 -9.82 1.37
N ALA A 275 -0.43 -10.54 0.38
CA ALA A 275 -1.86 -10.79 0.27
C ALA A 275 -2.40 -11.56 1.49
N LEU A 276 -1.70 -12.61 1.91
CA LEU A 276 -2.08 -13.41 3.09
C LEU A 276 -1.99 -12.59 4.39
N GLN A 277 -0.96 -11.77 4.56
CA GLN A 277 -0.81 -10.87 5.70
C GLN A 277 -1.96 -9.84 5.77
N ASN A 278 -2.29 -9.21 4.64
CA ASN A 278 -3.39 -8.26 4.55
C ASN A 278 -4.75 -8.91 4.77
N GLY A 279 -4.97 -10.11 4.23
CA GLY A 279 -6.19 -10.87 4.44
C GLY A 279 -6.43 -11.18 5.90
N THR A 280 -5.37 -11.58 6.61
CA THR A 280 -5.41 -11.80 8.06
C THR A 280 -5.77 -10.53 8.81
N GLN A 281 -5.08 -9.43 8.52
CA GLN A 281 -5.35 -8.15 9.17
C GLN A 281 -6.80 -7.70 8.94
N SER A 282 -7.28 -7.78 7.70
CA SER A 282 -8.64 -7.38 7.34
C SER A 282 -9.70 -8.24 8.03
N CYS A 283 -9.48 -9.55 8.10
CA CYS A 283 -10.37 -10.49 8.76
C CYS A 283 -10.45 -10.24 10.27
N ILE A 284 -9.31 -10.06 10.93
CA ILE A 284 -9.29 -9.77 12.36
C ILE A 284 -10.00 -8.46 12.66
N HIS A 285 -9.74 -7.41 11.87
CA HIS A 285 -10.45 -6.14 12.06
C HIS A 285 -11.96 -6.28 11.90
N PHE A 286 -12.43 -7.17 11.05
CA PHE A 286 -13.85 -7.39 10.83
C PHE A 286 -14.49 -8.19 11.98
N TRP A 287 -13.85 -9.25 12.45
CA TRP A 287 -14.43 -10.22 13.39
C TRP A 287 -13.97 -10.07 14.85
N CYS A 288 -12.95 -9.25 15.12
CA CYS A 288 -12.40 -9.09 16.47
C CYS A 288 -13.45 -8.67 17.50
N GLY A 289 -14.37 -7.78 17.12
CA GLY A 289 -15.48 -7.36 17.97
C GLY A 289 -16.40 -8.50 18.35
N ASP A 290 -16.76 -9.34 17.38
CA ASP A 290 -17.60 -10.53 17.59
C ASP A 290 -16.89 -11.58 18.47
N PHE A 291 -15.60 -11.81 18.23
CA PHE A 291 -14.76 -12.69 19.04
C PHE A 291 -14.68 -12.24 20.51
N MET A 292 -14.50 -10.93 20.75
CA MET A 292 -14.46 -10.37 22.11
C MET A 292 -15.78 -10.56 22.86
N ILE A 293 -16.92 -10.43 22.19
CA ILE A 293 -18.24 -10.65 22.80
C ILE A 293 -18.47 -12.16 23.06
N ASN A 294 -18.35 -12.98 22.03
CA ASN A 294 -18.76 -14.38 22.07
C ASN A 294 -17.80 -15.29 22.83
N ARG A 295 -16.48 -14.98 22.82
CA ARG A 295 -15.46 -15.77 23.46
C ARG A 295 -15.07 -15.25 24.83
N LEU A 296 -14.88 -13.92 24.95
CA LEU A 296 -14.37 -13.27 26.17
C LEU A 296 -15.46 -12.64 27.03
N GLY A 297 -16.72 -12.63 26.57
CA GLY A 297 -17.86 -12.09 27.33
C GLY A 297 -17.78 -10.59 27.61
N MET A 298 -17.15 -9.81 26.73
CA MET A 298 -16.98 -8.37 26.93
C MET A 298 -18.24 -7.58 26.57
N ASP A 299 -18.56 -6.59 27.40
CA ASP A 299 -19.63 -5.62 27.12
C ASP A 299 -19.27 -4.67 25.98
N GLY A 300 -20.29 -4.04 25.36
CA GLY A 300 -20.11 -3.18 24.20
C GLY A 300 -19.10 -2.05 24.40
N THR A 301 -19.16 -1.33 25.52
CA THR A 301 -18.23 -0.21 25.81
C THR A 301 -16.80 -0.69 26.05
N LYS A 302 -16.62 -1.75 26.87
CA LYS A 302 -15.30 -2.34 27.13
C LYS A 302 -14.67 -2.88 25.85
N LYS A 303 -15.45 -3.57 25.00
CA LYS A 303 -15.04 -4.05 23.69
C LYS A 303 -14.49 -2.91 22.82
N THR A 304 -15.23 -1.80 22.72
CA THR A 304 -14.82 -0.66 21.91
C THR A 304 -13.53 -0.02 22.41
N LEU A 305 -13.41 0.20 23.72
CA LEU A 305 -12.21 0.77 24.33
C LEU A 305 -10.98 -0.11 24.07
N ILE A 306 -11.09 -1.42 24.33
CA ILE A 306 -9.99 -2.37 24.17
C ILE A 306 -9.59 -2.48 22.69
N TYR A 307 -10.57 -2.59 21.79
CA TYR A 307 -10.31 -2.62 20.35
C TYR A 307 -9.58 -1.34 19.88
N THR A 308 -10.03 -0.19 20.34
CA THR A 308 -9.40 1.11 20.05
C THR A 308 -7.96 1.14 20.53
N MET A 309 -7.71 0.76 21.79
CA MET A 309 -6.37 0.71 22.36
C MET A 309 -5.43 -0.20 21.58
N MET A 310 -5.85 -1.42 21.26
CA MET A 310 -5.03 -2.37 20.50
C MET A 310 -4.69 -1.87 19.09
N ASN A 311 -5.66 -1.23 18.42
CA ASN A 311 -5.46 -0.71 17.06
C ASN A 311 -4.59 0.55 16.98
N ILE A 312 -4.46 1.29 18.06
CA ILE A 312 -3.55 2.44 18.14
C ILE A 312 -2.19 1.99 18.67
N ALA A 313 -2.16 1.28 19.80
CA ALA A 313 -0.93 0.89 20.47
C ALA A 313 -0.13 -0.14 19.65
N GLY A 314 -0.79 -1.07 18.95
CA GLY A 314 -0.12 -2.07 18.14
C GLY A 314 0.72 -1.46 17.03
N PRO A 315 0.15 -0.75 16.05
CA PRO A 315 0.92 -0.11 14.99
C PRO A 315 1.94 0.91 15.49
N ALA A 316 1.63 1.65 16.57
CA ALA A 316 2.59 2.56 17.21
C ALA A 316 3.82 1.80 17.75
N PHE A 317 3.61 0.66 18.39
CA PHE A 317 4.68 -0.24 18.84
C PHE A 317 5.52 -0.75 17.66
N GLY A 318 4.88 -1.20 16.57
CA GLY A 318 5.57 -1.63 15.36
C GLY A 318 6.42 -0.50 14.74
N PHE A 319 5.89 0.72 14.73
CA PHE A 319 6.61 1.90 14.27
C PHE A 319 7.85 2.21 15.13
N LEU A 320 7.72 2.16 16.46
CA LEU A 320 8.81 2.43 17.39
C LEU A 320 9.94 1.38 17.31
N ILE A 321 9.60 0.11 17.06
CA ILE A 321 10.58 -0.97 16.92
C ILE A 321 11.25 -1.00 15.55
N SER A 322 10.61 -0.50 14.51
CA SER A 322 11.12 -0.52 13.14
C SER A 322 12.55 0.02 12.99
N PRO A 323 12.94 1.19 13.56
CA PRO A 323 14.31 1.68 13.49
C PRO A 323 15.32 0.75 14.18
N ILE A 324 14.91 0.11 15.27
CA ILE A 324 15.75 -0.82 16.04
C ILE A 324 16.05 -2.05 15.18
N ILE A 325 15.01 -2.65 14.58
CA ILE A 325 15.15 -3.80 13.70
C ILE A 325 16.01 -3.46 12.49
N ASN A 326 15.78 -2.29 11.86
CA ASN A 326 16.58 -1.83 10.73
C ASN A 326 18.07 -1.63 11.09
N LYS A 327 18.37 -1.21 12.31
CA LYS A 327 19.74 -1.04 12.80
C LYS A 327 20.47 -2.37 12.96
N PHE A 328 19.80 -3.40 13.47
CA PHE A 328 20.42 -4.69 13.77
C PHE A 328 20.41 -5.65 12.57
N PHE A 329 19.38 -5.65 11.77
CA PHE A 329 19.15 -6.64 10.69
C PHE A 329 19.20 -6.03 9.28
N GLY A 330 19.37 -4.72 9.18
CA GLY A 330 19.35 -4.01 7.90
C GLY A 330 17.95 -3.68 7.40
N SER A 331 17.91 -2.84 6.34
CA SER A 331 16.64 -2.45 5.70
C SER A 331 16.09 -3.56 4.81
N TYR A 332 14.88 -3.38 4.29
CA TYR A 332 14.27 -4.28 3.30
C TYR A 332 15.08 -4.40 1.98
N GLU A 333 16.11 -3.58 1.80
CA GLU A 333 17.02 -3.64 0.64
C GLU A 333 18.07 -4.76 0.78
N THR A 334 18.28 -5.25 2.00
CA THR A 334 19.27 -6.30 2.25
C THR A 334 18.81 -7.66 1.72
N PRO A 335 19.71 -8.52 1.24
CA PRO A 335 19.36 -9.88 0.78
C PRO A 335 18.74 -10.75 1.85
N HIS A 336 19.08 -10.49 3.11
CA HIS A 336 18.57 -11.25 4.28
C HIS A 336 17.20 -10.76 4.77
N ALA A 337 16.68 -9.64 4.25
CA ALA A 337 15.41 -9.07 4.67
C ALA A 337 14.23 -10.07 4.66
N PRO A 338 14.03 -10.94 3.66
CA PRO A 338 12.93 -11.91 3.66
C PRO A 338 13.00 -12.89 4.83
N PHE A 339 14.19 -13.33 5.24
CA PHE A 339 14.35 -14.22 6.40
C PHE A 339 14.02 -13.51 7.70
N VAL A 340 14.44 -12.23 7.84
CA VAL A 340 14.10 -11.41 9.01
C VAL A 340 12.58 -11.23 9.10
N ILE A 341 11.92 -10.91 7.99
CA ILE A 341 10.47 -10.75 7.92
C ILE A 341 9.78 -12.07 8.28
N MET A 342 10.30 -13.21 7.81
CA MET A 342 9.75 -14.54 8.12
C MET A 342 9.81 -14.84 9.64
N VAL A 343 10.95 -14.57 10.28
CA VAL A 343 11.09 -14.77 11.74
C VAL A 343 10.14 -13.89 12.52
N LEU A 344 10.06 -12.59 12.15
CA LEU A 344 9.11 -11.65 12.76
C LEU A 344 7.66 -12.10 12.55
N HIS A 345 7.36 -12.63 11.38
CA HIS A 345 6.03 -13.11 11.03
C HIS A 345 5.65 -14.36 11.82
N LEU A 346 6.56 -15.32 12.01
CA LEU A 346 6.35 -16.48 12.87
C LEU A 346 6.10 -16.07 14.33
N THR A 347 6.87 -15.09 14.84
CA THR A 347 6.63 -14.51 16.17
C THR A 347 5.24 -13.86 16.24
N THR A 348 4.82 -13.16 15.20
CA THR A 348 3.46 -12.58 15.10
C THR A 348 2.39 -13.66 15.22
N ILE A 349 2.53 -14.77 14.49
CA ILE A 349 1.58 -15.88 14.54
C ILE A 349 1.51 -16.49 15.95
N THR A 350 2.65 -16.64 16.62
CA THR A 350 2.70 -17.17 18.00
C THR A 350 1.86 -16.32 18.94
N PHE A 351 2.00 -14.98 18.89
CA PHE A 351 1.14 -14.08 19.67
C PHE A 351 -0.33 -14.18 19.26
N GLY A 352 -0.64 -14.30 17.98
CA GLY A 352 -2.00 -14.51 17.49
C GLY A 352 -2.63 -15.80 18.02
N LEU A 353 -1.88 -16.91 18.04
CA LEU A 353 -2.31 -18.19 18.59
C LEU A 353 -2.52 -18.10 20.11
N CYS A 354 -1.60 -17.49 20.87
CA CYS A 354 -1.76 -17.25 22.29
C CYS A 354 -3.03 -16.46 22.60
N ALA A 355 -3.29 -15.38 21.86
CA ALA A 355 -4.50 -14.58 22.00
C ALA A 355 -5.78 -15.36 21.71
N THR A 356 -5.73 -16.31 20.76
CA THR A 356 -6.88 -17.11 20.34
C THR A 356 -7.20 -18.23 21.33
N LEU A 357 -6.17 -18.92 21.82
CA LEU A 357 -6.33 -20.14 22.61
C LEU A 357 -6.55 -19.85 24.11
N ILE A 358 -5.89 -18.82 24.66
CA ILE A 358 -5.96 -18.48 26.07
C ILE A 358 -7.20 -17.63 26.36
N ASN A 359 -8.09 -18.14 27.19
CA ASN A 359 -9.33 -17.46 27.57
C ASN A 359 -9.10 -16.47 28.73
N SER A 360 -8.30 -15.44 28.49
CA SER A 360 -7.96 -14.40 29.47
C SER A 360 -7.91 -13.02 28.79
N ILE A 361 -8.68 -12.08 29.32
CA ILE A 361 -8.77 -10.73 28.77
C ILE A 361 -7.41 -10.02 28.75
N PRO A 362 -6.62 -9.98 29.86
CA PRO A 362 -5.30 -9.34 29.82
C PRO A 362 -4.34 -9.97 28.80
N VAL A 363 -4.31 -11.30 28.72
CA VAL A 363 -3.46 -12.02 27.77
C VAL A 363 -3.89 -11.69 26.33
N PHE A 364 -5.19 -11.67 26.07
CA PHE A 364 -5.72 -11.28 24.77
C PHE A 364 -5.27 -9.86 24.38
N ILE A 365 -5.40 -8.87 25.27
CA ILE A 365 -5.01 -7.48 25.00
C ILE A 365 -3.52 -7.39 24.67
N ILE A 366 -2.67 -7.97 25.50
CA ILE A 366 -1.21 -7.92 25.32
C ILE A 366 -0.81 -8.61 24.01
N CYS A 367 -1.26 -9.84 23.83
CA CYS A 367 -0.91 -10.65 22.65
C CYS A 367 -1.44 -10.04 21.34
N MET A 368 -2.65 -9.52 21.32
CA MET A 368 -3.21 -8.86 20.11
C MET A 368 -2.55 -7.51 19.83
N THR A 369 -2.14 -6.75 20.84
CA THR A 369 -1.37 -5.52 20.63
C THR A 369 -0.02 -5.81 19.99
N LEU A 370 0.70 -6.82 20.51
CA LEU A 370 1.97 -7.27 19.92
C LEU A 370 1.77 -7.85 18.52
N PHE A 371 0.71 -8.63 18.32
CA PHE A 371 0.34 -9.15 17.01
C PHE A 371 0.14 -8.03 15.97
N PHE A 372 -0.68 -7.01 16.27
CA PHE A 372 -0.92 -5.89 15.36
C PHE A 372 0.35 -5.08 15.10
N GLY A 373 1.21 -4.89 16.10
CA GLY A 373 2.46 -4.16 15.96
C GLY A 373 3.44 -4.89 15.03
N LEU A 374 3.69 -6.16 15.29
CA LEU A 374 4.60 -6.97 14.49
C LEU A 374 4.04 -7.21 13.08
N LEU A 375 2.73 -7.42 12.93
CA LEU A 375 2.10 -7.59 11.62
C LEU A 375 2.22 -6.32 10.78
N SER A 376 2.02 -5.15 11.37
CA SER A 376 2.18 -3.86 10.67
C SER A 376 3.62 -3.66 10.20
N LEU A 377 4.60 -4.05 11.02
CA LEU A 377 6.01 -4.03 10.66
C LEU A 377 6.33 -5.00 9.52
N CYS A 378 5.86 -6.24 9.61
CA CYS A 378 6.03 -7.25 8.55
C CYS A 378 5.43 -6.77 7.23
N LEU A 379 4.22 -6.21 7.24
CA LEU A 379 3.58 -5.64 6.05
C LEU A 379 4.38 -4.49 5.44
N ALA A 380 4.93 -3.59 6.26
CA ALA A 380 5.75 -2.48 5.78
C ALA A 380 7.02 -2.99 5.09
N MET A 381 7.72 -3.95 5.70
CA MET A 381 8.94 -4.56 5.13
C MET A 381 8.61 -5.39 3.87
N THR A 382 7.52 -6.16 3.87
CA THR A 382 7.08 -6.94 2.70
C THR A 382 6.72 -6.03 1.53
N ASN A 383 6.07 -4.89 1.79
CA ASN A 383 5.83 -3.84 0.78
C ASN A 383 7.13 -3.28 0.20
N GLY A 384 8.15 -3.07 1.05
CA GLY A 384 9.48 -2.65 0.61
C GLY A 384 10.13 -3.67 -0.31
N CYS A 385 10.12 -4.96 0.06
CA CYS A 385 10.63 -6.05 -0.78
C CYS A 385 9.89 -6.13 -2.13
N LEU A 386 8.57 -5.97 -2.14
CA LEU A 386 7.75 -5.93 -3.35
C LEU A 386 8.17 -4.79 -4.28
N MET A 387 8.46 -3.61 -3.74
CA MET A 387 8.88 -2.45 -4.54
C MET A 387 10.27 -2.58 -5.16
N ILE A 388 11.14 -3.42 -4.57
CA ILE A 388 12.51 -3.64 -5.08
C ILE A 388 12.53 -4.75 -6.14
N SER A 389 11.60 -5.72 -6.08
CA SER A 389 11.57 -6.86 -6.99
C SER A 389 11.31 -6.48 -8.45
N ILE A 390 10.87 -5.25 -8.73
CA ILE A 390 10.51 -4.77 -10.07
C ILE A 390 11.20 -3.47 -10.42
N ASN A 391 11.40 -3.27 -11.73
CA ASN A 391 12.03 -2.10 -12.32
C ASN A 391 11.29 -0.81 -11.91
N LYS A 392 12.04 0.26 -11.68
CA LYS A 392 11.57 1.56 -11.14
C LYS A 392 10.38 2.15 -11.92
N TYR A 393 10.31 1.89 -13.22
CA TYR A 393 9.23 2.41 -14.09
C TYR A 393 7.87 1.73 -13.89
N LEU A 394 7.88 0.48 -13.45
CA LEU A 394 6.69 -0.34 -13.27
C LEU A 394 6.16 -0.34 -11.84
N LYS A 395 6.78 0.41 -10.91
CA LYS A 395 6.40 0.43 -9.49
C LYS A 395 4.92 0.79 -9.26
N GLY A 396 4.38 1.74 -10.02
CA GLY A 396 2.97 2.12 -9.91
C GLY A 396 2.02 0.98 -10.30
N MET A 397 2.33 0.27 -11.38
CA MET A 397 1.57 -0.89 -11.83
C MET A 397 1.72 -2.07 -10.86
N CYS A 398 2.94 -2.31 -10.39
CA CYS A 398 3.27 -3.29 -9.37
C CYS A 398 2.43 -3.09 -8.09
N TYR A 399 2.36 -1.85 -7.59
CA TYR A 399 1.56 -1.54 -6.42
C TYR A 399 0.07 -1.77 -6.65
N SER A 400 -0.44 -1.42 -7.84
CA SER A 400 -1.84 -1.67 -8.22
C SER A 400 -2.17 -3.15 -8.33
N VAL A 401 -1.33 -3.94 -9.00
CA VAL A 401 -1.48 -5.41 -9.10
C VAL A 401 -1.44 -6.04 -7.71
N GLY A 402 -0.47 -5.63 -6.88
CA GLY A 402 -0.38 -6.10 -5.50
C GLY A 402 -1.63 -5.79 -4.67
N ASN A 403 -2.20 -4.60 -4.84
CA ASN A 403 -3.45 -4.24 -4.16
C ASN A 403 -4.65 -5.05 -4.69
N ILE A 404 -4.73 -5.31 -6.00
CA ILE A 404 -5.77 -6.17 -6.58
C ILE A 404 -5.72 -7.54 -5.91
N THR A 405 -4.56 -8.19 -5.86
CA THR A 405 -4.38 -9.50 -5.23
C THR A 405 -4.76 -9.47 -3.75
N CYS A 406 -4.26 -8.48 -2.99
CA CYS A 406 -4.56 -8.34 -1.57
C CYS A 406 -6.05 -8.14 -1.27
N MET A 407 -6.74 -7.33 -2.06
CA MET A 407 -8.13 -6.96 -1.78
C MET A 407 -9.13 -7.97 -2.33
N SER A 408 -8.86 -8.56 -3.50
CA SER A 408 -9.78 -9.49 -4.16
C SER A 408 -9.70 -10.89 -3.56
N ILE A 409 -8.51 -11.44 -3.43
CA ILE A 409 -8.34 -12.85 -3.06
C ILE A 409 -8.41 -13.01 -1.55
N THR A 410 -7.64 -12.23 -0.81
CA THR A 410 -7.51 -12.45 0.63
C THR A 410 -8.40 -11.53 1.46
N GLY A 411 -8.52 -10.26 1.10
CA GLY A 411 -9.34 -9.31 1.84
C GLY A 411 -10.83 -9.62 1.79
N ALA A 412 -11.33 -10.14 0.66
CA ALA A 412 -12.73 -10.51 0.49
C ALA A 412 -13.04 -11.93 1.01
N LEU A 413 -12.14 -12.89 0.79
CA LEU A 413 -12.38 -14.30 1.14
C LEU A 413 -12.13 -14.61 2.62
N SER A 414 -11.15 -13.96 3.25
CA SER A 414 -10.80 -14.28 4.64
C SER A 414 -11.95 -14.11 5.63
N PRO A 415 -12.78 -13.03 5.59
CA PRO A 415 -13.94 -12.90 6.46
C PRO A 415 -15.00 -13.99 6.24
N VAL A 416 -15.18 -14.46 5.01
CA VAL A 416 -16.13 -15.54 4.66
C VAL A 416 -15.63 -16.88 5.22
N ILE A 417 -14.32 -17.15 5.08
CA ILE A 417 -13.70 -18.36 5.63
C ILE A 417 -13.87 -18.38 7.16
N TYR A 418 -13.59 -17.27 7.83
CA TYR A 418 -13.79 -17.15 9.28
C TYR A 418 -15.24 -17.47 9.67
N GLY A 419 -16.21 -16.83 9.03
CA GLY A 419 -17.63 -17.03 9.29
C GLY A 419 -18.03 -18.50 9.11
N LYS A 420 -17.61 -19.14 8.03
CA LYS A 420 -17.90 -20.55 7.74
C LYS A 420 -17.32 -21.49 8.80
N PHE A 421 -16.11 -21.25 9.26
CA PHE A 421 -15.52 -22.04 10.36
C PHE A 421 -16.27 -21.82 11.67
N ASN A 422 -16.68 -20.59 11.96
CA ASN A 422 -17.52 -20.32 13.13
C ASN A 422 -18.87 -21.05 13.07
N ASP A 423 -19.57 -20.99 11.93
CA ASP A 423 -20.87 -21.66 11.74
C ASP A 423 -20.78 -23.18 11.93
N ILE A 424 -19.67 -23.81 11.51
CA ILE A 424 -19.46 -25.25 11.65
C ILE A 424 -19.08 -25.65 13.08
N PHE A 425 -18.25 -24.86 13.76
CA PHE A 425 -17.62 -25.26 15.02
C PHE A 425 -18.23 -24.63 16.27
N ASN A 426 -18.89 -23.46 16.16
CA ASN A 426 -19.59 -22.85 17.30
C ASN A 426 -20.67 -23.77 17.92
N PRO A 427 -21.50 -24.50 17.13
CA PRO A 427 -22.46 -25.45 17.69
C PRO A 427 -21.80 -26.58 18.49
N LYS A 428 -20.53 -26.88 18.19
CA LYS A 428 -19.71 -27.87 18.89
C LYS A 428 -18.97 -27.31 20.13
N GLY A 429 -19.26 -26.07 20.51
CA GLY A 429 -18.61 -25.40 21.65
C GLY A 429 -17.24 -24.80 21.36
N ILE A 430 -16.73 -24.87 20.13
CA ILE A 430 -15.39 -24.37 19.74
C ILE A 430 -15.53 -22.95 19.20
N LYS A 431 -15.63 -21.97 20.08
CA LYS A 431 -15.86 -20.54 19.75
C LYS A 431 -14.67 -19.80 19.18
N PHE A 432 -13.53 -20.45 18.98
CA PHE A 432 -12.28 -19.84 18.48
C PHE A 432 -11.86 -20.38 17.10
N ALA A 433 -12.62 -21.25 16.49
CA ALA A 433 -12.26 -21.94 15.26
C ALA A 433 -12.03 -20.97 14.08
N GLY A 434 -12.88 -19.95 13.95
CA GLY A 434 -12.71 -18.92 12.92
C GLY A 434 -11.40 -18.16 13.06
N MET A 435 -11.05 -17.72 14.27
CA MET A 435 -9.78 -17.01 14.51
C MET A 435 -8.58 -17.92 14.24
N LEU A 436 -8.65 -19.18 14.67
CA LEU A 436 -7.60 -20.18 14.45
C LEU A 436 -7.38 -20.43 12.94
N SER A 437 -8.46 -20.54 12.16
CA SER A 437 -8.36 -20.74 10.72
C SER A 437 -7.62 -19.59 10.02
N ILE A 438 -7.85 -18.36 10.46
CA ILE A 438 -7.18 -17.18 9.91
C ILE A 438 -5.70 -17.13 10.32
N MET A 439 -5.37 -17.53 11.54
CA MET A 439 -3.96 -17.65 11.94
C MET A 439 -3.22 -18.73 11.15
N ALA A 440 -3.87 -19.84 10.82
CA ALA A 440 -3.31 -20.89 9.97
C ALA A 440 -3.09 -20.39 8.53
N ILE A 441 -4.05 -19.68 7.95
CA ILE A 441 -3.91 -19.06 6.61
C ILE A 441 -2.75 -18.06 6.60
N ASN A 442 -2.65 -17.23 7.63
CA ASN A 442 -1.53 -16.29 7.77
C ASN A 442 -0.19 -17.03 7.84
N GLY A 443 -0.14 -18.18 8.51
CA GLY A 443 1.06 -19.04 8.57
C GLY A 443 1.63 -19.38 7.20
N CYS A 444 0.78 -19.54 6.18
CA CYS A 444 1.23 -19.79 4.81
C CYS A 444 2.07 -18.65 4.23
N ALA A 445 1.91 -17.42 4.69
CA ALA A 445 2.75 -16.30 4.25
C ALA A 445 4.24 -16.53 4.56
N SER A 446 4.55 -17.21 5.66
CA SER A 446 5.93 -17.55 6.03
C SER A 446 6.61 -18.43 5.00
N PHE A 447 5.86 -19.31 4.34
CA PHE A 447 6.35 -20.17 3.26
C PHE A 447 6.85 -19.35 2.05
N PHE A 448 6.04 -18.38 1.62
CA PHE A 448 6.42 -17.49 0.53
C PHE A 448 7.61 -16.60 0.90
N LEU A 449 7.69 -16.14 2.15
CA LEU A 449 8.82 -15.34 2.63
C LEU A 449 10.12 -16.16 2.68
N MET A 450 10.05 -17.44 3.05
CA MET A 450 11.19 -18.34 3.03
C MET A 450 11.70 -18.57 1.60
N GLU A 451 10.79 -18.80 0.66
CA GLU A 451 11.16 -18.98 -0.75
C GLU A 451 11.77 -17.70 -1.35
N LEU A 452 11.22 -16.54 -1.03
CA LEU A 452 11.79 -15.25 -1.44
C LEU A 452 13.21 -15.07 -0.89
N GLY A 453 13.43 -15.47 0.37
CA GLY A 453 14.75 -15.44 1.00
C GLY A 453 15.74 -16.36 0.29
N ARG A 454 15.31 -17.57 -0.08
CA ARG A 454 16.10 -18.53 -0.83
C ARG A 454 16.55 -17.99 -2.20
N ILE A 455 15.63 -17.35 -2.93
CA ILE A 455 15.91 -16.76 -4.23
C ILE A 455 16.93 -15.62 -4.11
N LYS A 456 16.73 -14.70 -3.18
CA LYS A 456 17.64 -13.56 -2.97
C LYS A 456 19.02 -14.01 -2.54
N TRP A 457 19.11 -14.99 -1.63
CA TRP A 457 20.40 -15.56 -1.21
C TRP A 457 21.14 -16.23 -2.37
N LYS A 458 20.43 -16.98 -3.24
CA LYS A 458 21.03 -17.60 -4.43
C LYS A 458 21.60 -16.55 -5.39
N LYS A 459 20.86 -15.46 -5.64
CA LYS A 459 21.32 -14.35 -6.50
C LYS A 459 22.57 -13.65 -5.93
N GLU A 460 22.60 -13.41 -4.63
CA GLU A 460 23.76 -12.79 -3.98
C GLU A 460 25.00 -13.70 -4.10
N LYS A 461 24.82 -15.02 -3.92
CA LYS A 461 25.89 -15.97 -4.06
C LYS A 461 26.44 -16.02 -5.48
N MET A 462 25.58 -15.98 -6.50
CA MET A 462 26.00 -15.92 -7.90
C MET A 462 26.79 -14.65 -8.19
N LYS A 463 26.30 -13.48 -7.74
CA LYS A 463 26.99 -12.21 -7.91
C LYS A 463 28.39 -12.22 -7.29
N LYS A 464 28.53 -12.70 -6.05
CA LYS A 464 29.84 -12.82 -5.39
C LYS A 464 30.81 -13.79 -6.13
N THR A 465 30.25 -14.75 -6.86
CA THR A 465 31.06 -15.68 -7.68
C THR A 465 31.52 -15.00 -8.97
N GLU A 466 30.63 -14.20 -9.59
CA GLU A 466 30.95 -13.40 -10.77
C GLU A 466 32.01 -12.33 -10.45
N ASP A 467 31.81 -11.55 -9.39
CA ASP A 467 32.78 -10.54 -8.91
C ASP A 467 34.17 -11.17 -8.65
N LYS A 468 34.19 -12.38 -8.07
CA LYS A 468 35.45 -13.11 -7.81
C LYS A 468 36.14 -13.60 -9.07
N ASN A 469 35.36 -14.00 -10.06
CA ASN A 469 35.92 -14.45 -11.37
C ASN A 469 36.45 -13.25 -12.16
N GLU A 470 35.81 -12.09 -12.09
CA GLU A 470 36.31 -10.85 -12.69
C GLU A 470 37.64 -10.41 -12.05
N GLU A 471 37.74 -10.44 -10.70
CA GLU A 471 38.98 -10.15 -9.98
C GLU A 471 40.14 -11.11 -10.37
N LEU A 472 39.84 -12.40 -10.66
CA LEU A 472 40.82 -13.36 -11.10
C LEU A 472 41.29 -13.07 -12.52
N VAL A 473 40.37 -12.77 -13.43
CA VAL A 473 40.71 -12.42 -14.82
C VAL A 473 41.54 -11.13 -14.89
N ASP A 474 41.24 -10.13 -14.05
CA ASP A 474 42.04 -8.91 -14.00
C ASP A 474 43.44 -9.15 -13.48
N LYS A 475 43.63 -10.01 -12.48
CA LYS A 475 44.97 -10.42 -12.00
C LYS A 475 45.78 -11.18 -13.05
N ASP A 476 45.14 -12.13 -13.76
CA ASP A 476 45.80 -12.86 -14.84
C ASP A 476 46.23 -11.92 -15.97
N ASN A 477 45.43 -10.89 -16.26
CA ASN A 477 45.74 -9.85 -17.24
C ASN A 477 46.88 -8.92 -16.78
N GLU A 478 46.99 -8.61 -15.49
CA GLU A 478 48.09 -7.83 -14.93
C GLU A 478 49.41 -8.63 -14.93
N GLU A 479 49.37 -9.89 -14.49
CA GLU A 479 50.54 -10.79 -14.55
C GLU A 479 51.03 -11.05 -16.00
N GLY A 480 50.08 -11.16 -16.95
CA GLY A 480 50.42 -11.28 -18.38
C GLY A 480 51.15 -10.06 -18.92
N LYS A 481 50.78 -8.86 -18.52
CA LYS A 481 51.46 -7.60 -18.91
C LYS A 481 52.87 -7.47 -18.29
N GLU A 482 53.04 -7.86 -17.03
CA GLU A 482 54.36 -7.87 -16.39
C GLU A 482 55.33 -8.87 -17.03
N LEU A 483 54.84 -9.91 -17.65
CA LEU A 483 55.65 -10.89 -18.38
C LEU A 483 56.00 -10.42 -19.80
N GLU A 484 55.21 -9.60 -20.46
CA GLU A 484 55.50 -8.99 -21.76
C GLU A 484 56.50 -7.81 -21.65
N ASP A 485 56.56 -7.13 -20.51
CA ASP A 485 57.47 -6.00 -20.26
C ASP A 485 58.89 -6.44 -19.77
N LYS A 486 59.15 -7.73 -19.62
CA LYS A 486 60.47 -8.31 -19.28
C LYS A 486 61.07 -9.01 -20.46
#